data_7a7ca26477e7732b14f738864c14fed4
#
_entry.id   7a7ca26477e7732b14f738864c14fed4
#
_cell.length_a   1.000
_cell.length_b   1.000
_cell.length_c   1.000
_cell.angle_alpha   90.00
_cell.angle_beta   90.00
_cell.angle_gamma   90.00
#
_symmetry.space_group_name_H-M   'P 1'
#
loop_
_entity.id
_entity.type
_entity.pdbx_description
1 polymer ?
#
loop_
_entity_poly.entity_id
_entity_poly.type
_entity_poly.pdbx_seq_one_letter_code
_entity_poly.pdbx_strand_id
1 'polypeptide(L)'
;AYFGEWADDLREKRDGLLGKVLVAPVVTGADGKALKASAEGADFVEFPASGKGDVRLSQPIQFKETLMQYGAKAGRSDTEGKLDLELVPAAAGSNTFVLHFKGKPLAKTEVTVFGPPKWEKRFHSDENGRIEITTPWPGQYVLEAAHVVEEAGQTDGKAYTKIRYVSTLTFNVTK
;
A
#
# COMPACT_ATOMS: atom_id res chain seq x y z
N ALA A 1 -8.04 1.03 -8.21
CA ALA A 1 -6.74 1.57 -7.77
C ALA A 1 -6.55 2.97 -8.34
N TYR A 2 -5.99 3.85 -7.53
CA TYR A 2 -5.57 5.20 -7.89
C TYR A 2 -4.08 5.34 -7.63
N PHE A 3 -3.45 6.31 -8.25
CA PHE A 3 -2.10 6.75 -7.90
C PHE A 3 -2.14 8.27 -7.66
N GLY A 4 -1.49 8.77 -6.60
CA GLY A 4 -1.49 10.20 -6.26
C GLY A 4 -1.19 10.47 -4.80
N GLU A 5 -1.46 11.69 -4.35
CA GLU A 5 -1.23 12.18 -3.00
C GLU A 5 -2.57 12.33 -2.27
N TRP A 6 -2.80 11.50 -1.26
CA TRP A 6 -4.06 11.52 -0.51
C TRP A 6 -4.27 12.84 0.24
N ALA A 7 -3.21 13.40 0.82
CA ALA A 7 -3.27 14.66 1.57
C ALA A 7 -3.76 15.83 0.72
N ASP A 8 -3.37 15.85 -0.55
CA ASP A 8 -3.69 16.92 -1.50
C ASP A 8 -4.94 16.63 -2.34
N ASP A 9 -5.60 15.49 -2.10
CA ASP A 9 -6.72 14.99 -2.93
C ASP A 9 -6.33 14.89 -4.44
N LEU A 10 -5.04 14.64 -4.67
CA LEU A 10 -4.47 14.54 -6.00
C LEU A 10 -4.60 13.11 -6.51
N ARG A 11 -5.22 12.96 -7.68
CA ARG A 11 -5.24 11.71 -8.45
C ARG A 11 -4.55 11.92 -9.78
N GLU A 12 -3.52 11.16 -10.00
CA GLU A 12 -2.77 11.19 -11.25
C GLU A 12 -3.57 10.62 -12.41
N LYS A 13 -3.39 11.19 -13.59
CA LYS A 13 -4.10 10.79 -14.80
C LYS A 13 -3.42 9.64 -15.54
N ARG A 14 -4.20 8.87 -16.29
CA ARG A 14 -3.70 7.75 -17.10
C ARG A 14 -2.77 8.17 -18.23
N ASP A 15 -2.97 9.33 -18.81
CA ASP A 15 -2.06 9.94 -19.78
C ASP A 15 -0.80 10.55 -19.14
N GLY A 16 -0.76 10.60 -17.79
CA GLY A 16 0.35 11.07 -16.96
C GLY A 16 1.04 9.95 -16.16
N LEU A 17 1.18 10.15 -14.85
CA LEU A 17 1.91 9.24 -13.96
C LEU A 17 1.16 7.93 -13.70
N LEU A 18 -0.17 7.94 -13.59
CA LEU A 18 -0.93 6.70 -13.36
C LEU A 18 -0.60 5.63 -14.42
N GLY A 19 -0.62 6.00 -15.71
CA GLY A 19 -0.31 5.07 -16.79
C GLY A 19 1.16 4.65 -16.88
N LYS A 20 2.07 5.41 -16.26
CA LYS A 20 3.49 5.07 -16.16
C LYS A 20 3.79 4.19 -14.95
N VAL A 21 3.02 4.31 -13.88
CA VAL A 21 3.21 3.56 -12.63
C VAL A 21 2.42 2.25 -12.64
N LEU A 22 1.13 2.26 -12.99
CA LEU A 22 0.32 1.05 -13.07
C LEU A 22 0.36 0.40 -14.47
N VAL A 23 1.55 0.02 -14.92
CA VAL A 23 1.75 -0.57 -16.26
C VAL A 23 1.26 -2.02 -16.31
N ALA A 24 1.63 -2.84 -15.34
CA ALA A 24 1.29 -4.25 -15.25
C ALA A 24 1.20 -4.69 -13.78
N PRO A 25 0.28 -4.12 -12.98
CA PRO A 25 0.18 -4.47 -11.57
C PRO A 25 -0.28 -5.91 -11.40
N VAL A 26 0.35 -6.60 -10.46
CA VAL A 26 -0.14 -7.88 -9.97
C VAL A 26 -1.17 -7.58 -8.89
N VAL A 27 -2.42 -7.93 -9.14
CA VAL A 27 -3.51 -7.76 -8.19
C VAL A 27 -4.07 -9.11 -7.80
N THR A 28 -4.21 -9.34 -6.50
CA THR A 28 -4.73 -10.60 -5.95
C THR A 28 -5.91 -10.33 -5.02
N GLY A 29 -6.93 -11.16 -5.16
CA GLY A 29 -8.07 -11.18 -4.25
C GLY A 29 -7.77 -11.89 -2.93
N ALA A 30 -8.75 -11.93 -2.05
CA ALA A 30 -8.67 -12.60 -0.75
C ALA A 30 -8.34 -14.09 -0.85
N ASP A 31 -8.79 -14.75 -1.92
CA ASP A 31 -8.53 -16.18 -2.21
C ASP A 31 -7.15 -16.42 -2.84
N GLY A 32 -6.33 -15.37 -2.97
CA GLY A 32 -5.00 -15.42 -3.59
C GLY A 32 -5.00 -15.47 -5.11
N LYS A 33 -6.16 -15.49 -5.76
CA LYS A 33 -6.24 -15.51 -7.23
C LYS A 33 -5.97 -14.13 -7.82
N ALA A 34 -5.30 -14.15 -8.98
CA ALA A 34 -5.05 -12.93 -9.74
C ALA A 34 -6.36 -12.32 -10.25
N LEU A 35 -6.49 -11.02 -10.08
CA LEU A 35 -7.59 -10.22 -10.61
C LEU A 35 -7.12 -9.46 -11.85
N LYS A 36 -7.98 -9.45 -12.88
CA LYS A 36 -7.76 -8.63 -14.08
C LYS A 36 -8.55 -7.34 -13.95
N ALA A 37 -8.02 -6.28 -14.53
CA ALA A 37 -8.75 -5.03 -14.61
C ALA A 37 -10.09 -5.22 -15.34
N SER A 38 -11.16 -4.67 -14.80
CA SER A 38 -12.51 -4.69 -15.38
C SER A 38 -12.86 -3.39 -16.07
N ALA A 39 -12.30 -2.29 -15.62
CA ALA A 39 -12.49 -0.97 -16.21
C ALA A 39 -11.27 -0.07 -15.96
N GLU A 40 -11.10 0.91 -16.82
CA GLU A 40 -10.06 1.93 -16.73
C GLU A 40 -10.69 3.30 -16.96
N GLY A 41 -10.51 4.19 -16.00
CA GLY A 41 -10.95 5.58 -16.09
C GLY A 41 -9.79 6.54 -16.36
N ALA A 42 -10.10 7.83 -16.37
CA ALA A 42 -9.10 8.87 -16.57
C ALA A 42 -8.06 8.94 -15.44
N ASP A 43 -8.42 8.49 -14.25
CA ASP A 43 -7.60 8.57 -13.03
C ASP A 43 -7.66 7.32 -12.15
N PHE A 44 -8.19 6.21 -12.67
CA PHE A 44 -8.28 4.95 -11.93
C PHE A 44 -8.17 3.70 -12.82
N VAL A 45 -7.85 2.58 -12.17
CA VAL A 45 -8.01 1.23 -12.72
C VAL A 45 -8.87 0.43 -11.74
N GLU A 46 -9.93 -0.20 -12.24
CA GLU A 46 -10.85 -1.00 -11.46
C GLU A 46 -10.51 -2.50 -11.55
N PHE A 47 -10.54 -3.16 -10.40
CA PHE A 47 -10.39 -4.61 -10.30
C PHE A 47 -11.59 -5.18 -9.55
N PRO A 48 -12.30 -6.17 -10.12
CA PRO A 48 -13.48 -6.74 -9.51
C PRO A 48 -13.08 -7.63 -8.34
N ALA A 49 -13.19 -7.10 -7.12
CA ALA A 49 -12.97 -7.86 -5.91
C ALA A 49 -14.28 -8.56 -5.52
N SER A 50 -14.29 -9.89 -5.55
CA SER A 50 -15.41 -10.69 -5.07
C SER A 50 -15.03 -11.38 -3.76
N GLY A 51 -15.99 -11.42 -2.82
CA GLY A 51 -15.82 -12.14 -1.57
C GLY A 51 -15.43 -11.24 -0.38
N LYS A 52 -15.25 -11.91 0.77
CA LYS A 52 -14.78 -11.28 2.01
C LYS A 52 -13.27 -11.46 2.10
N GLY A 53 -12.58 -10.41 2.53
CA GLY A 53 -11.13 -10.40 2.73
C GLY A 53 -10.44 -9.30 1.97
N ASP A 54 -9.13 -9.28 2.03
CA ASP A 54 -8.34 -8.17 1.58
C ASP A 54 -7.85 -8.35 0.13
N VAL A 55 -7.79 -7.25 -0.61
CA VAL A 55 -7.21 -7.20 -1.97
C VAL A 55 -5.85 -6.57 -1.89
N ARG A 56 -4.88 -7.13 -2.62
CA ARG A 56 -3.52 -6.62 -2.67
C ARG A 56 -3.10 -6.32 -4.09
N LEU A 57 -2.31 -5.28 -4.24
CA LEU A 57 -1.67 -4.86 -5.48
C LEU A 57 -0.17 -4.73 -5.23
N SER A 58 0.63 -5.23 -6.15
CA SER A 58 2.06 -4.93 -6.21
C SER A 58 2.47 -4.50 -7.62
N GLN A 59 3.35 -3.51 -7.68
CA GLN A 59 3.88 -2.97 -8.92
C GLN A 59 5.32 -2.50 -8.74
N PRO A 60 6.31 -3.20 -9.30
CA PRO A 60 7.65 -2.67 -9.43
C PRO A 60 7.74 -1.67 -10.60
N ILE A 61 8.49 -0.61 -10.41
CA ILE A 61 8.84 0.33 -11.47
C ILE A 61 10.20 0.95 -11.21
N GLN A 62 11.05 0.99 -12.22
CA GLN A 62 12.33 1.67 -12.09
C GLN A 62 12.19 3.16 -12.42
N PHE A 63 12.62 3.99 -11.48
CA PHE A 63 12.72 5.42 -11.65
C PHE A 63 14.17 5.87 -11.43
N LYS A 64 14.86 6.21 -12.52
CA LYS A 64 16.30 6.51 -12.49
C LYS A 64 17.08 5.31 -11.90
N GLU A 65 17.88 5.56 -10.87
CA GLU A 65 18.69 4.57 -10.15
C GLU A 65 17.97 3.91 -8.96
N THR A 66 16.65 4.12 -8.84
CA THR A 66 15.84 3.55 -7.76
C THR A 66 14.81 2.58 -8.34
N LEU A 67 14.81 1.35 -7.84
CA LEU A 67 13.71 0.43 -8.06
C LEU A 67 12.62 0.74 -7.02
N MET A 68 11.47 1.26 -7.48
CA MET A 68 10.30 1.48 -6.65
C MET A 68 9.48 0.20 -6.59
N GLN A 69 9.15 -0.25 -5.39
CA GLN A 69 8.26 -1.39 -5.13
C GLN A 69 6.99 -0.85 -4.48
N TYR A 70 5.96 -0.60 -5.29
CA TYR A 70 4.66 -0.16 -4.78
C TYR A 70 3.84 -1.36 -4.34
N GLY A 71 3.35 -1.32 -3.11
CA GLY A 71 2.38 -2.24 -2.54
C GLY A 71 1.14 -1.49 -2.09
N ALA A 72 -0.03 -2.05 -2.34
CA ALA A 72 -1.28 -1.51 -1.81
C ALA A 72 -2.17 -2.65 -1.31
N LYS A 73 -2.87 -2.40 -0.22
CA LYS A 73 -3.83 -3.33 0.37
C LYS A 73 -5.15 -2.61 0.63
N ALA A 74 -6.25 -3.22 0.23
CA ALA A 74 -7.59 -2.77 0.58
C ALA A 74 -8.25 -3.79 1.50
N GLY A 75 -8.62 -3.34 2.71
CA GLY A 75 -9.16 -4.18 3.78
C GLY A 75 -8.16 -4.43 4.91
N ARG A 76 -8.70 -4.84 6.07
CA ARG A 76 -7.92 -5.19 7.27
C ARG A 76 -8.45 -6.45 7.96
N SER A 77 -8.79 -7.45 7.14
CA SER A 77 -9.35 -8.73 7.59
C SER A 77 -8.27 -9.80 7.72
N ASP A 78 -7.28 -9.79 6.81
CA ASP A 78 -6.21 -10.78 6.80
C ASP A 78 -5.13 -10.44 7.82
N THR A 79 -4.81 -11.39 8.68
CA THR A 79 -3.77 -11.29 9.72
C THR A 79 -2.42 -11.84 9.28
N GLU A 80 -2.26 -12.15 8.01
CA GLU A 80 -1.01 -12.60 7.39
C GLU A 80 -0.55 -11.60 6.33
N GLY A 81 0.73 -11.24 6.34
CA GLY A 81 1.36 -10.42 5.32
C GLY A 81 1.68 -11.24 4.07
N LYS A 82 1.47 -10.64 2.89
CA LYS A 82 1.75 -11.25 1.58
C LYS A 82 2.56 -10.34 0.65
N LEU A 83 2.74 -9.08 1.03
CA LEU A 83 3.59 -8.13 0.31
C LEU A 83 4.92 -7.95 1.05
N ASP A 84 5.96 -7.54 0.33
CA ASP A 84 7.29 -7.30 0.91
C ASP A 84 7.25 -6.26 2.04
N LEU A 85 6.55 -5.14 1.85
CA LEU A 85 6.24 -4.18 2.90
C LEU A 85 4.73 -4.13 3.08
N GLU A 86 4.24 -4.47 4.28
CA GLU A 86 2.80 -4.54 4.53
C GLU A 86 2.44 -4.21 5.98
N LEU A 87 1.38 -3.43 6.15
CA LEU A 87 0.69 -3.23 7.42
C LEU A 87 -0.32 -4.37 7.63
N VAL A 88 -0.05 -5.21 8.61
CA VAL A 88 -0.84 -6.40 8.92
C VAL A 88 -1.61 -6.17 10.21
N PRO A 89 -2.94 -6.28 10.24
CA PRO A 89 -3.71 -6.11 11.46
C PRO A 89 -3.41 -7.24 12.45
N ALA A 90 -3.28 -6.91 13.72
CA ALA A 90 -3.03 -7.88 14.80
C ALA A 90 -4.21 -8.87 14.99
N ALA A 91 -5.41 -8.44 14.64
CA ALA A 91 -6.63 -9.26 14.53
C ALA A 91 -7.50 -8.66 13.42
N ALA A 92 -8.38 -9.46 12.83
CA ALA A 92 -9.29 -9.01 11.79
C ALA A 92 -10.11 -7.79 12.27
N GLY A 93 -10.07 -6.70 11.49
CA GLY A 93 -10.73 -5.45 11.82
C GLY A 93 -10.06 -4.58 12.89
N SER A 94 -8.90 -4.98 13.42
CA SER A 94 -8.18 -4.25 14.46
C SER A 94 -7.62 -2.91 13.96
N ASN A 95 -7.48 -1.95 14.87
CA ASN A 95 -6.72 -0.71 14.69
C ASN A 95 -5.27 -0.83 15.15
N THR A 96 -4.86 -2.01 15.59
CA THR A 96 -3.48 -2.34 15.88
C THR A 96 -2.90 -3.11 14.71
N PHE A 97 -1.75 -2.68 14.22
CA PHE A 97 -1.05 -3.27 13.08
C PHE A 97 0.38 -3.62 13.46
N VAL A 98 0.94 -4.57 12.75
CA VAL A 98 2.38 -4.80 12.71
C VAL A 98 2.85 -4.48 11.30
N LEU A 99 3.82 -3.58 11.19
CA LEU A 99 4.50 -3.31 9.93
C LEU A 99 5.51 -4.43 9.68
N HIS A 100 5.32 -5.18 8.61
CA HIS A 100 6.23 -6.23 8.18
C HIS A 100 7.07 -5.79 6.99
N PHE A 101 8.34 -6.18 7.00
CA PHE A 101 9.21 -6.15 5.83
C PHE A 101 9.78 -7.53 5.57
N LYS A 102 9.47 -8.09 4.39
CA LYS A 102 9.85 -9.47 3.98
C LYS A 102 9.49 -10.51 5.05
N GLY A 103 8.27 -10.39 5.60
CA GLY A 103 7.73 -11.30 6.62
C GLY A 103 8.25 -11.10 8.04
N LYS A 104 9.10 -10.11 8.30
CA LYS A 104 9.63 -9.79 9.62
C LYS A 104 9.11 -8.44 10.10
N PRO A 105 8.86 -8.26 11.42
CA PRO A 105 8.50 -6.97 11.96
C PRO A 105 9.56 -5.90 11.66
N LEU A 106 9.11 -4.73 11.22
CA LEU A 106 9.96 -3.58 10.92
C LEU A 106 9.75 -2.49 11.97
N ALA A 107 10.76 -2.29 12.81
CA ALA A 107 10.74 -1.35 13.92
C ALA A 107 11.10 0.09 13.49
N LYS A 108 10.73 1.07 14.34
CA LYS A 108 11.15 2.48 14.27
C LYS A 108 10.88 3.14 12.91
N THR A 109 9.85 2.68 12.23
CA THR A 109 9.48 3.17 10.91
C THR A 109 8.25 4.05 11.02
N GLU A 110 8.31 5.20 10.36
CA GLU A 110 7.17 6.12 10.30
C GLU A 110 6.04 5.53 9.48
N VAL A 111 4.82 5.66 9.99
CA VAL A 111 3.58 5.36 9.31
C VAL A 111 2.69 6.58 9.39
N THR A 112 2.36 7.15 8.24
CA THR A 112 1.42 8.27 8.16
C THR A 112 0.01 7.73 7.99
N VAL A 113 -0.90 8.22 8.82
CA VAL A 113 -2.33 7.87 8.79
C VAL A 113 -3.12 9.07 8.32
N PHE A 114 -3.87 8.90 7.26
CA PHE A 114 -4.81 9.88 6.74
C PHE A 114 -6.24 9.41 7.00
N GLY A 115 -7.11 10.33 7.40
CA GLY A 115 -8.52 10.06 7.67
C GLY A 115 -9.42 11.26 7.41
N PRO A 116 -10.77 11.08 7.48
CA PRO A 116 -11.69 12.19 7.32
C PRO A 116 -11.59 13.15 8.53
N PRO A 117 -11.91 14.43 8.37
CA PRO A 117 -11.99 15.23 7.16
C PRO A 117 -10.62 15.90 6.82
N LYS A 118 -9.75 15.24 6.12
CA LYS A 118 -8.35 15.66 5.85
C LYS A 118 -7.47 15.70 7.11
N TRP A 119 -7.68 14.76 8.02
CA TRP A 119 -6.87 14.57 9.20
C TRP A 119 -5.63 13.72 8.86
N GLU A 120 -4.48 14.14 9.36
CA GLU A 120 -3.21 13.43 9.22
C GLU A 120 -2.58 13.25 10.60
N LYS A 121 -2.00 12.08 10.84
CA LYS A 121 -1.18 11.81 12.01
C LYS A 121 -0.07 10.82 11.69
N ARG A 122 1.12 11.06 12.24
CA ARG A 122 2.28 10.20 12.10
C ARG A 122 2.47 9.36 13.34
N PHE A 123 2.76 8.10 13.12
CA PHE A 123 3.07 7.10 14.12
C PHE A 123 4.44 6.49 13.80
N HIS A 124 5.09 5.90 14.79
CA HIS A 124 6.29 5.10 14.57
C HIS A 124 6.04 3.71 15.12
N SER A 125 6.44 2.69 14.38
CA SER A 125 6.40 1.33 14.87
C SER A 125 7.36 1.14 16.04
N ASP A 126 6.93 0.38 17.06
CA ASP A 126 7.74 0.02 18.20
C ASP A 126 8.83 -1.00 17.83
N GLU A 127 9.57 -1.51 18.81
CA GLU A 127 10.64 -2.49 18.63
C GLU A 127 10.15 -3.82 18.03
N ASN A 128 8.85 -4.10 18.09
CA ASN A 128 8.20 -5.27 17.50
C ASN A 128 7.46 -4.95 16.18
N GLY A 129 7.70 -3.77 15.60
CA GLY A 129 7.00 -3.31 14.40
C GLY A 129 5.54 -2.91 14.63
N ARG A 130 5.06 -2.83 15.87
CA ARG A 130 3.66 -2.62 16.21
C ARG A 130 3.33 -1.13 16.24
N ILE A 131 2.16 -0.79 15.72
CA ILE A 131 1.53 0.52 15.86
C ILE A 131 0.07 0.34 16.28
N GLU A 132 -0.43 1.30 17.05
CA GLU A 132 -1.84 1.40 17.40
C GLU A 132 -2.36 2.77 16.95
N ILE A 133 -3.40 2.77 16.13
CA ILE A 133 -3.99 4.00 15.58
C ILE A 133 -5.37 4.25 16.16
N THR A 134 -5.78 5.50 16.13
CA THR A 134 -7.15 5.90 16.44
C THR A 134 -7.90 6.26 15.15
N THR A 135 -9.16 5.89 15.09
CA THR A 135 -10.06 6.21 13.96
C THR A 135 -11.29 6.96 14.48
N PRO A 136 -11.14 8.27 14.81
CA PRO A 136 -12.18 9.00 15.55
C PRO A 136 -13.46 9.23 14.74
N TRP A 137 -13.38 9.16 13.42
CA TRP A 137 -14.54 9.44 12.55
C TRP A 137 -14.87 8.27 11.64
N PRO A 138 -16.13 8.09 11.23
CA PRO A 138 -16.48 7.18 10.15
C PRO A 138 -15.95 7.72 8.82
N GLY A 139 -15.60 6.80 7.92
CA GLY A 139 -15.11 7.11 6.58
C GLY A 139 -13.86 6.32 6.21
N GLN A 140 -13.21 6.73 5.13
CA GLN A 140 -12.04 6.07 4.61
C GLN A 140 -10.77 6.52 5.32
N TYR A 141 -9.94 5.55 5.69
CA TYR A 141 -8.58 5.76 6.20
C TYR A 141 -7.57 5.19 5.22
N VAL A 142 -6.44 5.88 5.10
CA VAL A 142 -5.26 5.43 4.36
C VAL A 142 -4.06 5.49 5.28
N LEU A 143 -3.31 4.40 5.35
CA LEU A 143 -2.04 4.31 6.07
C LEU A 143 -0.93 4.15 5.04
N GLU A 144 0.14 4.91 5.18
CA GLU A 144 1.29 4.84 4.29
C GLU A 144 2.57 4.60 5.09
N ALA A 145 3.41 3.70 4.60
CA ALA A 145 4.76 3.45 5.09
C ALA A 145 5.73 3.34 3.92
N ALA A 146 6.97 3.77 4.13
CA ALA A 146 8.04 3.59 3.17
C ALA A 146 9.29 3.02 3.85
N HIS A 147 10.04 2.20 3.10
CA HIS A 147 11.31 1.63 3.53
C HIS A 147 12.31 1.62 2.38
N VAL A 148 13.55 2.01 2.64
CA VAL A 148 14.62 2.04 1.64
C VAL A 148 15.67 1.03 2.02
N VAL A 149 16.11 0.26 1.02
CA VAL A 149 17.23 -0.69 1.14
C VAL A 149 18.31 -0.29 0.12
N GLU A 150 19.52 -0.11 0.58
CA GLU A 150 20.70 0.12 -0.26
C GLU A 150 21.14 -1.24 -0.85
N GLU A 151 20.45 -1.63 -1.92
CA GLU A 151 20.69 -2.88 -2.63
C GLU A 151 20.76 -2.58 -4.12
N ALA A 152 21.91 -2.82 -4.71
CA ALA A 152 22.14 -2.64 -6.14
C ALA A 152 21.69 -3.88 -6.91
N GLY A 153 21.18 -3.66 -8.12
CA GLY A 153 20.77 -4.73 -9.00
C GLY A 153 20.46 -4.24 -10.40
N GLN A 154 19.75 -5.06 -11.17
CA GLN A 154 19.34 -4.77 -12.53
C GLN A 154 17.93 -5.31 -12.79
N THR A 155 17.09 -4.52 -13.45
CA THR A 155 15.79 -4.95 -13.96
C THR A 155 15.58 -4.41 -15.36
N ASP A 156 15.04 -5.21 -16.28
CA ASP A 156 14.82 -4.85 -17.68
C ASP A 156 16.04 -4.20 -18.37
N GLY A 157 17.26 -4.70 -18.03
CA GLY A 157 18.52 -4.20 -18.58
C GLY A 157 18.99 -2.86 -17.99
N LYS A 158 18.31 -2.31 -16.98
CA LYS A 158 18.66 -1.05 -16.32
C LYS A 158 19.16 -1.31 -14.91
N ALA A 159 20.31 -0.75 -14.56
CA ALA A 159 20.87 -0.85 -13.22
C ALA A 159 20.16 0.09 -12.24
N TYR A 160 20.06 -0.35 -10.98
CA TYR A 160 19.62 0.48 -9.85
C TYR A 160 20.61 0.30 -8.69
N THR A 161 20.65 1.28 -7.79
CA THR A 161 21.55 1.29 -6.62
C THR A 161 20.81 1.06 -5.32
N LYS A 162 19.48 1.27 -5.30
CA LYS A 162 18.63 1.09 -4.13
C LYS A 162 17.21 0.69 -4.52
N ILE A 163 16.52 0.10 -3.55
CA ILE A 163 15.11 -0.25 -3.66
C ILE A 163 14.33 0.57 -2.65
N ARG A 164 13.27 1.25 -3.09
CA ARG A 164 12.32 1.93 -2.21
C ARG A 164 10.98 1.20 -2.24
N TYR A 165 10.61 0.64 -1.12
CA TYR A 165 9.30 0.06 -0.89
C TYR A 165 8.35 1.16 -0.41
N VAL A 166 7.16 1.21 -0.98
CA VAL A 166 6.05 2.07 -0.54
C VAL A 166 4.84 1.18 -0.36
N SER A 167 4.22 1.22 0.79
CA SER A 167 3.05 0.43 1.11
C SER A 167 1.92 1.33 1.57
N THR A 168 0.74 1.13 0.99
CA THR A 168 -0.49 1.76 1.42
C THR A 168 -1.50 0.72 1.89
N LEU A 169 -2.20 1.01 2.97
CA LEU A 169 -3.35 0.24 3.44
C LEU A 169 -4.57 1.16 3.46
N THR A 170 -5.66 0.74 2.85
CA THR A 170 -6.93 1.48 2.91
C THR A 170 -8.05 0.61 3.49
N PHE A 171 -8.89 1.21 4.33
CA PHE A 171 -10.11 0.59 4.86
C PHE A 171 -11.14 1.64 5.23
N ASN A 172 -12.39 1.21 5.36
CA ASN A 172 -13.49 2.05 5.81
C ASN A 172 -13.86 1.76 7.26
N VAL A 173 -14.16 2.82 8.01
CA VAL A 173 -14.77 2.76 9.33
C VAL A 173 -16.23 3.16 9.19
N THR A 174 -17.13 2.28 9.59
CA THR A 174 -18.58 2.56 9.70
C THR A 174 -18.92 3.04 11.11
N LYS A 175 -20.05 3.71 11.23
CA LYS A 175 -20.61 4.10 12.54
C LYS A 175 -21.02 2.86 13.32
#